data_8d171da7f1382c881d9a9d7cf253b065
#
_entry.id   8d171da7f1382c881d9a9d7cf253b065
#
_cell.length_a   1.000
_cell.length_b   1.000
_cell.length_c   1.000
_cell.angle_alpha   90.00
_cell.angle_beta   90.00
_cell.angle_gamma   90.00
#
_symmetry.space_group_name_H-M   'P 1'
#
loop_
_entity.id
_entity.type
_entity.pdbx_description
1 polymer ?
#
loop_
_entity_poly.entity_id
_entity_poly.type
_entity_poly.pdbx_seq_one_letter_code
_entity_poly.pdbx_strand_id
1 'polypeptide(L)'
;MEHRNWNKNNIRTSLLGYGCMRFPTKADGTIDEERAEALLNTAKAAGVNYFDTAYPYHNGQSEPFVGRVIAKWDRSSFYLATKMPLWNCKSLDDAKRIFEEQLQRLGVDYIDFYLLHSLHKARYEKAKAMGLVDWLWQQKAAGRIRNFGFSCHDNSAGFEYILRDQPWDFCQLQYNYLDRDDRAEEISGDRGYQLTEECGVPLIIMEPIKGGTLASLPADAAAPLHALRPDATDASWALRWVGSHKNVHVILSGMSAENQLTDNLATFGHFEPLSPAENAAVESVANELHRRIKIGCTGCRYCMPCPMGVDIPDNFSIWNKLGMFGQKDAIKAQWTTRFPDSEKALHCVRCGKCEAVCPQKLPIRDSLAQLQKELDAL
;
A
#
# COMPACT_ATOMS: atom_id res chain seq x y z
N MET A 1 12.45 -6.96 18.70
CA MET A 1 12.01 -6.83 17.28
C MET A 1 11.88 -8.20 16.66
N GLU A 2 10.69 -8.51 16.15
CA GLU A 2 10.44 -9.77 15.42
C GLU A 2 11.15 -9.75 14.07
N HIS A 3 11.71 -10.91 13.67
CA HIS A 3 12.43 -11.06 12.41
C HIS A 3 11.93 -12.26 11.62
N ARG A 4 12.05 -12.18 10.30
CA ARG A 4 11.76 -13.28 9.37
C ARG A 4 13.01 -13.69 8.62
N ASN A 5 13.28 -15.00 8.60
CA ASN A 5 14.35 -15.58 7.79
C ASN A 5 13.82 -15.88 6.40
N TRP A 6 14.56 -15.46 5.38
CA TRP A 6 14.24 -15.77 4.00
C TRP A 6 14.90 -17.10 3.61
N ASN A 7 14.20 -17.90 2.85
CA ASN A 7 14.70 -19.22 2.44
C ASN A 7 15.90 -19.17 1.50
N LYS A 8 16.25 -17.99 1.00
CA LYS A 8 17.39 -17.74 0.08
C LYS A 8 18.31 -16.67 0.68
N ASN A 9 19.62 -16.80 0.40
CA ASN A 9 20.64 -15.76 0.61
C ASN A 9 20.93 -15.34 2.07
N ASN A 10 20.58 -16.14 3.08
CA ASN A 10 20.77 -15.81 4.50
C ASN A 10 20.22 -14.44 4.92
N ILE A 11 19.15 -13.98 4.27
CA ILE A 11 18.50 -12.70 4.58
C ILE A 11 17.67 -12.89 5.85
N ARG A 12 17.79 -11.92 6.76
CA ARG A 12 16.97 -11.83 7.97
C ARG A 12 16.47 -10.41 8.14
N THR A 13 15.24 -10.16 7.70
CA THR A 13 14.61 -8.85 7.86
C THR A 13 13.83 -8.73 9.15
N SER A 14 13.74 -7.52 9.71
CA SER A 14 12.71 -7.21 10.68
C SER A 14 11.34 -7.35 10.01
N LEU A 15 10.35 -7.88 10.75
CA LEU A 15 8.98 -8.00 10.26
C LEU A 15 8.35 -6.62 10.03
N LEU A 16 8.69 -5.62 10.87
CA LEU A 16 8.39 -4.21 10.61
C LEU A 16 9.42 -3.64 9.64
N GLY A 17 8.96 -3.13 8.49
CA GLY A 17 9.74 -2.30 7.56
C GLY A 17 9.34 -0.83 7.65
N TYR A 18 10.29 0.07 7.48
CA TYR A 18 10.02 1.51 7.44
C TYR A 18 9.71 1.96 6.01
N GLY A 19 8.45 2.36 5.77
CA GLY A 19 8.01 2.91 4.49
C GLY A 19 8.28 4.41 4.38
N CYS A 20 9.18 4.82 3.49
CA CYS A 20 9.62 6.20 3.32
C CYS A 20 8.70 7.07 2.42
N MET A 21 7.47 6.62 2.18
CA MET A 21 6.46 7.36 1.41
C MET A 21 5.75 8.45 2.22
N ARG A 22 5.76 8.36 3.54
CA ARG A 22 4.95 9.21 4.43
C ARG A 22 5.80 9.84 5.53
N PHE A 23 6.90 10.47 5.18
CA PHE A 23 7.67 11.28 6.13
C PHE A 23 6.85 12.47 6.65
N PRO A 24 7.12 12.97 7.87
CA PRO A 24 6.58 14.26 8.29
C PRO A 24 7.00 15.34 7.31
N THR A 25 6.09 16.27 7.04
CA THR A 25 6.32 17.38 6.10
C THR A 25 6.13 18.72 6.77
N LYS A 26 6.86 19.72 6.29
CA LYS A 26 6.67 21.13 6.64
C LYS A 26 5.40 21.67 5.95
N ALA A 27 5.04 22.90 6.28
CA ALA A 27 3.86 23.57 5.72
C ALA A 27 3.93 23.76 4.19
N ASP A 28 5.14 23.82 3.62
CA ASP A 28 5.38 23.92 2.19
C ASP A 28 5.36 22.58 1.45
N GLY A 29 5.09 21.46 2.17
CA GLY A 29 5.04 20.10 1.63
C GLY A 29 6.42 19.44 1.47
N THR A 30 7.52 20.07 1.80
CA THR A 30 8.85 19.47 1.84
C THR A 30 8.98 18.54 3.05
N ILE A 31 9.91 17.58 2.99
CA ILE A 31 10.20 16.68 4.12
C ILE A 31 10.72 17.52 5.30
N ASP A 32 10.16 17.31 6.49
CA ASP A 32 10.76 17.77 7.74
C ASP A 32 11.93 16.83 8.08
N GLU A 33 13.10 17.15 7.50
CA GLU A 33 14.26 16.26 7.54
C GLU A 33 14.73 15.97 8.97
N GLU A 34 14.66 16.93 9.88
CA GLU A 34 15.07 16.74 11.27
C GLU A 34 14.20 15.68 11.97
N ARG A 35 12.88 15.83 11.88
CA ARG A 35 11.95 14.85 12.45
C ARG A 35 12.01 13.50 11.73
N ALA A 36 12.07 13.51 10.41
CA ALA A 36 12.13 12.29 9.62
C ALA A 36 13.43 11.49 9.90
N GLU A 37 14.58 12.15 10.04
CA GLU A 37 15.83 11.51 10.44
C GLU A 37 15.77 10.94 11.86
N ALA A 38 15.17 11.67 12.81
CA ALA A 38 14.99 11.19 14.18
C ALA A 38 14.13 9.92 14.21
N LEU A 39 13.04 9.86 13.44
CA LEU A 39 12.19 8.67 13.32
C LEU A 39 12.94 7.48 12.70
N LEU A 40 13.72 7.70 11.63
CA LEU A 40 14.53 6.66 11.00
C LEU A 40 15.59 6.10 11.95
N ASN A 41 16.30 6.97 12.67
CA ASN A 41 17.33 6.58 13.64
C ASN A 41 16.72 5.80 14.81
N THR A 42 15.56 6.24 15.33
CA THR A 42 14.85 5.53 16.39
C THR A 42 14.38 4.15 15.94
N ALA A 43 13.80 4.02 14.74
CA ALA A 43 13.42 2.74 14.17
C ALA A 43 14.63 1.80 14.01
N LYS A 44 15.73 2.33 13.45
CA LYS A 44 17.00 1.59 13.28
C LYS A 44 17.57 1.08 14.60
N ALA A 45 17.62 1.95 15.61
CA ALA A 45 18.11 1.62 16.94
C ALA A 45 17.25 0.55 17.64
N ALA A 46 15.94 0.52 17.36
CA ALA A 46 15.01 -0.49 17.86
C ALA A 46 15.06 -1.83 17.08
N GLY A 47 15.93 -1.94 16.06
CA GLY A 47 16.15 -3.18 15.31
C GLY A 47 15.37 -3.31 14.01
N VAL A 48 14.69 -2.24 13.53
CA VAL A 48 14.17 -2.19 12.16
C VAL A 48 15.37 -2.15 11.21
N ASN A 49 15.39 -3.07 10.26
CA ASN A 49 16.50 -3.19 9.31
C ASN A 49 16.07 -3.21 7.83
N TYR A 50 14.79 -2.99 7.53
CA TYR A 50 14.29 -2.87 6.17
C TYR A 50 13.71 -1.48 5.94
N PHE A 51 14.25 -0.73 4.95
CA PHE A 51 13.87 0.64 4.62
C PHE A 51 13.46 0.72 3.15
N ASP A 52 12.21 1.13 2.89
CA ASP A 52 11.59 1.11 1.57
C ASP A 52 11.32 2.52 1.08
N THR A 53 11.95 2.91 -0.02
CA THR A 53 11.71 4.18 -0.71
C THR A 53 11.29 3.94 -2.16
N ALA A 54 11.10 5.02 -2.93
CA ALA A 54 10.91 4.97 -4.37
C ALA A 54 11.22 6.33 -5.01
N TYR A 55 11.56 6.29 -6.28
CA TYR A 55 11.91 7.44 -7.10
C TYR A 55 10.92 8.62 -7.02
N PRO A 56 9.56 8.42 -7.06
CA PRO A 56 8.62 9.55 -7.03
C PRO A 56 8.25 10.01 -5.62
N TYR A 57 8.65 9.32 -4.55
CA TYR A 57 8.18 9.64 -3.20
C TYR A 57 8.63 11.04 -2.78
N HIS A 58 7.70 11.80 -2.17
CA HIS A 58 7.89 13.20 -1.80
C HIS A 58 8.39 14.06 -2.98
N ASN A 59 7.77 13.89 -4.16
CA ASN A 59 8.17 14.60 -5.38
C ASN A 59 9.65 14.41 -5.74
N GLY A 60 10.19 13.20 -5.50
CA GLY A 60 11.59 12.85 -5.77
C GLY A 60 12.57 13.21 -4.66
N GLN A 61 12.12 13.76 -3.53
CA GLN A 61 12.99 14.13 -2.40
C GLN A 61 13.35 12.93 -1.50
N SER A 62 12.56 11.84 -1.53
CA SER A 62 12.74 10.75 -0.57
C SER A 62 14.08 10.02 -0.75
N GLU A 63 14.47 9.64 -1.96
CA GLU A 63 15.74 8.94 -2.20
C GLU A 63 16.96 9.76 -1.78
N PRO A 64 17.11 11.06 -2.18
CA PRO A 64 18.25 11.87 -1.72
C PRO A 64 18.28 12.06 -0.20
N PHE A 65 17.12 12.23 0.44
CA PHE A 65 17.04 12.35 1.89
C PHE A 65 17.45 11.05 2.58
N VAL A 66 16.87 9.92 2.18
CA VAL A 66 17.22 8.58 2.72
C VAL A 66 18.71 8.32 2.53
N GLY A 67 19.28 8.64 1.35
CA GLY A 67 20.71 8.49 1.06
C GLY A 67 21.59 9.23 2.07
N ARG A 68 21.25 10.48 2.42
CA ARG A 68 22.00 11.25 3.44
C ARG A 68 21.90 10.64 4.84
N VAL A 69 20.78 10.06 5.19
CA VAL A 69 20.59 9.43 6.51
C VAL A 69 21.37 8.12 6.60
N ILE A 70 21.19 7.21 5.62
CA ILE A 70 21.81 5.88 5.63
C ILE A 70 23.33 5.94 5.45
N ALA A 71 23.87 6.99 4.86
CA ALA A 71 25.32 7.22 4.78
C ALA A 71 26.00 7.32 6.15
N LYS A 72 25.23 7.59 7.22
CA LYS A 72 25.70 7.65 8.62
C LYS A 72 25.69 6.27 9.29
N TRP A 73 25.13 5.24 8.64
CA TRP A 73 24.97 3.89 9.19
C TRP A 73 25.94 2.89 8.56
N ASP A 74 26.24 1.82 9.29
CA ASP A 74 26.96 0.69 8.68
C ASP A 74 26.07 0.05 7.60
N ARG A 75 26.58 0.02 6.35
CA ARG A 75 25.85 -0.48 5.17
C ARG A 75 25.40 -1.93 5.33
N SER A 76 26.12 -2.74 6.06
CA SER A 76 25.78 -4.15 6.32
C SER A 76 24.65 -4.33 7.35
N SER A 77 24.26 -3.27 8.05
CA SER A 77 23.32 -3.34 9.16
C SER A 77 21.86 -3.13 8.77
N PHE A 78 21.56 -2.92 7.49
CA PHE A 78 20.21 -2.70 6.98
C PHE A 78 20.07 -3.16 5.53
N TYR A 79 18.82 -3.34 5.12
CA TYR A 79 18.40 -3.60 3.75
C TYR A 79 17.69 -2.38 3.19
N LEU A 80 18.10 -1.97 1.99
CA LEU A 80 17.55 -0.83 1.27
C LEU A 80 16.71 -1.31 0.08
N ALA A 81 15.48 -0.81 -0.01
CA ALA A 81 14.60 -1.06 -1.13
C ALA A 81 14.26 0.23 -1.89
N THR A 82 14.32 0.18 -3.23
CA THR A 82 13.74 1.21 -4.11
C THR A 82 13.18 0.58 -5.39
N LYS A 83 12.52 1.41 -6.22
CA LYS A 83 11.63 0.91 -7.28
C LYS A 83 11.83 1.66 -8.59
N MET A 84 11.81 0.94 -9.72
CA MET A 84 11.85 1.50 -11.07
C MET A 84 10.49 2.12 -11.45
N PRO A 85 10.41 3.43 -11.67
CA PRO A 85 9.17 4.11 -12.03
C PRO A 85 8.86 3.93 -13.53
N LEU A 86 8.18 2.86 -13.90
CA LEU A 86 7.95 2.46 -15.30
C LEU A 86 7.23 3.51 -16.15
N TRP A 87 6.41 4.37 -15.54
CA TRP A 87 5.73 5.47 -16.23
C TRP A 87 6.68 6.59 -16.68
N ASN A 88 7.88 6.64 -16.11
CA ASN A 88 8.95 7.55 -16.53
C ASN A 88 9.84 6.97 -17.63
N CYS A 89 9.67 5.66 -17.99
CA CYS A 89 10.49 4.98 -18.96
C CYS A 89 9.75 4.86 -20.29
N LYS A 90 10.28 5.51 -21.33
CA LYS A 90 9.83 5.37 -22.71
C LYS A 90 10.69 4.36 -23.47
N SER A 91 11.92 4.13 -23.04
CA SER A 91 12.92 3.24 -23.60
C SER A 91 13.73 2.54 -22.50
N LEU A 92 14.50 1.51 -22.88
CA LEU A 92 15.45 0.86 -21.98
C LEU A 92 16.53 1.84 -21.49
N ASP A 93 16.94 2.78 -22.32
CA ASP A 93 17.98 3.76 -21.96
C ASP A 93 17.47 4.75 -20.91
N ASP A 94 16.17 5.12 -20.92
CA ASP A 94 15.57 5.87 -19.81
C ASP A 94 15.65 5.08 -18.50
N ALA A 95 15.33 3.80 -18.53
CA ALA A 95 15.38 2.96 -17.34
C ALA A 95 16.81 2.81 -16.80
N LYS A 96 17.80 2.64 -17.69
CA LYS A 96 19.21 2.60 -17.30
C LYS A 96 19.65 3.90 -16.64
N ARG A 97 19.30 5.05 -17.22
CA ARG A 97 19.62 6.36 -16.65
C ARG A 97 18.99 6.56 -15.27
N ILE A 98 17.71 6.17 -15.12
CA ILE A 98 17.00 6.26 -13.84
C ILE A 98 17.66 5.37 -12.78
N PHE A 99 18.06 4.16 -13.13
CA PHE A 99 18.74 3.25 -12.21
C PHE A 99 20.07 3.83 -11.70
N GLU A 100 20.89 4.41 -12.59
CA GLU A 100 22.12 5.09 -12.18
C GLU A 100 21.84 6.31 -11.30
N GLU A 101 20.82 7.09 -11.63
CA GLU A 101 20.39 8.23 -10.83
C GLU A 101 19.93 7.80 -9.43
N GLN A 102 19.22 6.68 -9.31
CA GLN A 102 18.80 6.14 -8.01
C GLN A 102 19.99 5.74 -7.13
N LEU A 103 21.00 5.07 -7.69
CA LEU A 103 22.23 4.74 -6.97
C LEU A 103 22.95 6.01 -6.48
N GLN A 104 23.02 7.05 -7.32
CA GLN A 104 23.60 8.33 -6.95
C GLN A 104 22.80 9.04 -5.85
N ARG A 105 21.48 9.12 -5.97
CA ARG A 105 20.59 9.74 -4.98
C ARG A 105 20.70 9.07 -3.62
N LEU A 106 20.79 7.74 -3.62
CA LEU A 106 20.91 6.93 -2.41
C LEU A 106 22.35 6.86 -1.88
N GLY A 107 23.36 7.22 -2.69
CA GLY A 107 24.76 7.16 -2.32
C GLY A 107 25.27 5.74 -2.08
N VAL A 108 24.82 4.76 -2.89
CA VAL A 108 25.15 3.36 -2.72
C VAL A 108 25.62 2.70 -4.02
N ASP A 109 26.47 1.66 -3.91
CA ASP A 109 26.94 0.89 -5.07
C ASP A 109 25.98 -0.22 -5.48
N TYR A 110 25.12 -0.66 -4.55
CA TYR A 110 24.13 -1.71 -4.79
C TYR A 110 22.84 -1.47 -3.96
N ILE A 111 21.74 -2.05 -4.44
CA ILE A 111 20.43 -2.03 -3.80
C ILE A 111 20.08 -3.45 -3.36
N ASP A 112 19.64 -3.61 -2.09
CA ASP A 112 19.32 -4.93 -1.56
C ASP A 112 18.03 -5.51 -2.16
N PHE A 113 17.00 -4.67 -2.32
CA PHE A 113 15.70 -5.06 -2.85
C PHE A 113 15.26 -4.06 -3.93
N TYR A 114 15.27 -4.49 -5.17
CA TYR A 114 14.87 -3.65 -6.29
C TYR A 114 13.58 -4.14 -6.92
N LEU A 115 12.62 -3.23 -7.13
CA LEU A 115 11.29 -3.58 -7.59
C LEU A 115 10.94 -2.91 -8.93
N LEU A 116 10.23 -3.61 -9.80
CA LEU A 116 9.38 -2.97 -10.79
C LEU A 116 8.19 -2.33 -10.08
N HIS A 117 7.99 -1.03 -10.25
CA HIS A 117 7.05 -0.26 -9.43
C HIS A 117 5.62 -0.32 -9.97
N SER A 118 4.67 -0.70 -9.10
CA SER A 118 3.22 -0.61 -9.35
C SER A 118 2.80 -1.31 -10.65
N LEU A 119 3.13 -2.60 -10.75
CA LEU A 119 2.75 -3.41 -11.91
C LEU A 119 1.25 -3.69 -11.93
N HIS A 120 0.73 -3.69 -13.13
CA HIS A 120 -0.42 -4.43 -13.60
C HIS A 120 -0.01 -5.11 -14.92
N LYS A 121 -0.78 -6.10 -15.39
CA LYS A 121 -0.41 -6.92 -16.55
C LYS A 121 0.09 -6.10 -17.75
N ALA A 122 -0.66 -5.07 -18.16
CA ALA A 122 -0.26 -4.27 -19.33
C ALA A 122 1.05 -3.50 -19.13
N ARG A 123 1.32 -2.99 -17.92
CA ARG A 123 2.59 -2.32 -17.59
C ARG A 123 3.75 -3.30 -17.57
N TYR A 124 3.52 -4.50 -17.08
CA TYR A 124 4.51 -5.58 -17.10
C TYR A 124 4.89 -6.00 -18.52
N GLU A 125 3.89 -6.19 -19.40
CA GLU A 125 4.14 -6.51 -20.82
C GLU A 125 4.97 -5.43 -21.52
N LYS A 126 4.68 -4.15 -21.23
CA LYS A 126 5.49 -3.04 -21.74
C LYS A 126 6.94 -3.11 -21.24
N ALA A 127 7.17 -3.43 -19.96
CA ALA A 127 8.52 -3.58 -19.41
C ALA A 127 9.29 -4.73 -20.08
N LYS A 128 8.63 -5.88 -20.35
CA LYS A 128 9.22 -6.99 -21.10
C LYS A 128 9.56 -6.60 -22.53
N ALA A 129 8.63 -5.97 -23.23
CA ALA A 129 8.84 -5.53 -24.63
C ALA A 129 10.01 -4.55 -24.79
N MET A 130 10.31 -3.76 -23.74
CA MET A 130 11.48 -2.87 -23.70
C MET A 130 12.80 -3.61 -23.40
N GLY A 131 12.78 -4.89 -23.06
CA GLY A 131 13.96 -5.64 -22.58
C GLY A 131 14.40 -5.26 -21.16
N LEU A 132 13.56 -4.54 -20.43
CA LEU A 132 13.91 -4.03 -19.08
C LEU A 132 14.01 -5.16 -18.06
N VAL A 133 13.13 -6.15 -18.12
CA VAL A 133 13.14 -7.28 -17.18
C VAL A 133 14.47 -8.04 -17.29
N ASP A 134 14.90 -8.38 -18.50
CA ASP A 134 16.16 -9.09 -18.77
C ASP A 134 17.36 -8.26 -18.32
N TRP A 135 17.32 -6.96 -18.58
CA TRP A 135 18.39 -6.06 -18.15
C TRP A 135 18.51 -5.98 -16.63
N LEU A 136 17.40 -5.95 -15.88
CA LEU A 136 17.43 -5.94 -14.43
C LEU A 136 17.96 -7.26 -13.86
N TRP A 137 17.66 -8.41 -14.48
CA TRP A 137 18.30 -9.68 -14.13
C TRP A 137 19.82 -9.65 -14.36
N GLN A 138 20.29 -8.98 -15.41
CA GLN A 138 21.73 -8.76 -15.62
C GLN A 138 22.34 -7.87 -14.53
N GLN A 139 21.64 -6.81 -14.06
CA GLN A 139 22.10 -5.99 -12.93
C GLN A 139 22.18 -6.82 -11.63
N LYS A 140 21.25 -7.74 -11.43
CA LYS A 140 21.34 -8.70 -10.31
C LYS A 140 22.53 -9.62 -10.46
N ALA A 141 22.77 -10.20 -11.62
CA ALA A 141 23.94 -11.04 -11.86
C ALA A 141 25.27 -10.29 -11.67
N ALA A 142 25.29 -9.00 -12.00
CA ALA A 142 26.42 -8.09 -11.75
C ALA A 142 26.59 -7.66 -10.28
N GLY A 143 25.67 -8.05 -9.39
CA GLY A 143 25.70 -7.73 -7.97
C GLY A 143 25.26 -6.31 -7.61
N ARG A 144 24.75 -5.54 -8.55
CA ARG A 144 24.21 -4.19 -8.31
C ARG A 144 22.78 -4.21 -7.72
N ILE A 145 22.08 -5.32 -7.90
CA ILE A 145 20.81 -5.66 -7.26
C ILE A 145 21.03 -6.99 -6.53
N ARG A 146 20.66 -7.07 -5.25
CA ARG A 146 20.77 -8.31 -4.48
C ARG A 146 19.53 -9.19 -4.66
N ASN A 147 18.34 -8.60 -4.59
CA ASN A 147 17.07 -9.27 -4.78
C ASN A 147 16.22 -8.47 -5.74
N PHE A 148 15.68 -9.12 -6.77
CA PHE A 148 14.83 -8.49 -7.77
C PHE A 148 13.39 -8.99 -7.66
N GLY A 149 12.45 -8.05 -7.59
CA GLY A 149 11.04 -8.31 -7.43
C GLY A 149 10.16 -7.23 -8.05
N PHE A 150 8.93 -7.16 -7.60
CA PHE A 150 7.95 -6.19 -8.10
C PHE A 150 6.92 -5.82 -7.04
N SER A 151 6.33 -4.63 -7.15
CA SER A 151 5.09 -4.27 -6.48
C SER A 151 3.93 -4.33 -7.47
N CYS A 152 2.78 -4.84 -7.02
CA CYS A 152 1.63 -5.08 -7.89
C CYS A 152 0.38 -4.38 -7.37
N HIS A 153 -0.36 -3.76 -8.31
CA HIS A 153 -1.71 -3.25 -8.15
C HIS A 153 -2.55 -3.82 -9.31
N ASP A 154 -2.97 -5.07 -9.16
CA ASP A 154 -3.80 -5.81 -10.12
C ASP A 154 -4.67 -6.81 -9.36
N ASN A 155 -5.71 -7.32 -10.00
CA ASN A 155 -6.48 -8.43 -9.46
C ASN A 155 -5.64 -9.72 -9.42
N SER A 156 -6.18 -10.78 -8.80
CA SER A 156 -5.46 -12.05 -8.63
C SER A 156 -5.01 -12.68 -9.96
N ALA A 157 -5.77 -12.54 -11.04
CA ALA A 157 -5.41 -13.10 -12.36
C ALA A 157 -4.24 -12.35 -13.01
N GLY A 158 -4.23 -11.01 -12.95
CA GLY A 158 -3.11 -10.20 -13.42
C GLY A 158 -1.86 -10.43 -12.58
N PHE A 159 -2.01 -10.52 -11.28
CA PHE A 159 -0.91 -10.85 -10.36
C PHE A 159 -0.34 -12.25 -10.64
N GLU A 160 -1.17 -13.29 -10.77
CA GLU A 160 -0.71 -14.66 -11.08
C GLU A 160 0.07 -14.72 -12.38
N TYR A 161 -0.40 -13.99 -13.41
CA TYR A 161 0.30 -13.89 -14.69
C TYR A 161 1.74 -13.35 -14.52
N ILE A 162 1.92 -12.29 -13.72
CA ILE A 162 3.23 -11.69 -13.47
C ILE A 162 4.08 -12.61 -12.59
N LEU A 163 3.49 -13.15 -11.52
CA LEU A 163 4.20 -13.94 -10.51
C LEU A 163 4.81 -15.22 -11.10
N ARG A 164 4.12 -15.88 -12.03
CA ARG A 164 4.59 -17.14 -12.64
C ARG A 164 5.55 -16.95 -13.83
N ASP A 165 5.70 -15.72 -14.34
CA ASP A 165 6.49 -15.47 -15.55
C ASP A 165 7.99 -15.43 -15.29
N GLN A 166 8.43 -15.11 -14.06
CA GLN A 166 9.84 -14.98 -13.71
C GLN A 166 10.15 -15.67 -12.36
N PRO A 167 11.40 -16.06 -12.12
CA PRO A 167 11.83 -16.61 -10.83
C PRO A 167 12.09 -15.50 -9.79
N TRP A 168 11.05 -14.72 -9.51
CA TRP A 168 11.14 -13.58 -8.58
C TRP A 168 11.73 -13.97 -7.23
N ASP A 169 12.59 -13.09 -6.68
CA ASP A 169 13.10 -13.28 -5.32
C ASP A 169 12.05 -12.93 -4.26
N PHE A 170 11.15 -11.99 -4.59
CA PHE A 170 10.07 -11.52 -3.72
C PHE A 170 9.02 -10.73 -4.53
N CYS A 171 7.89 -10.48 -3.90
CA CYS A 171 6.91 -9.53 -4.42
C CYS A 171 6.34 -8.65 -3.30
N GLN A 172 5.69 -7.55 -3.67
CA GLN A 172 5.05 -6.62 -2.75
C GLN A 172 3.59 -6.42 -3.15
N LEU A 173 2.67 -6.70 -2.23
CA LEU A 173 1.23 -6.58 -2.41
C LEU A 173 0.60 -5.69 -1.35
N GLN A 174 -0.52 -5.07 -1.70
CA GLN A 174 -1.47 -4.55 -0.74
C GLN A 174 -2.22 -5.71 -0.08
N TYR A 175 -2.19 -5.77 1.27
CA TYR A 175 -2.93 -6.79 2.00
C TYR A 175 -3.26 -6.33 3.42
N ASN A 176 -4.55 -6.39 3.76
CA ASN A 176 -5.09 -6.09 5.09
C ASN A 176 -6.40 -6.85 5.30
N TYR A 177 -6.88 -6.95 6.52
CA TYR A 177 -8.05 -7.77 6.85
C TYR A 177 -9.36 -7.31 6.20
N LEU A 178 -9.43 -6.07 5.70
CA LEU A 178 -10.62 -5.54 5.03
C LEU A 178 -10.60 -5.80 3.53
N ASP A 179 -9.43 -5.72 2.87
CA ASP A 179 -9.26 -5.87 1.43
C ASP A 179 -8.82 -7.31 1.09
N ARG A 180 -9.62 -8.30 1.51
CA ARG A 180 -9.33 -9.72 1.30
C ARG A 180 -9.91 -10.25 0.00
N ASP A 181 -10.93 -9.58 -0.53
CA ASP A 181 -11.64 -9.96 -1.74
C ASP A 181 -10.96 -9.36 -2.97
N ASP A 182 -10.67 -10.18 -3.97
CA ASP A 182 -10.03 -9.80 -5.23
C ASP A 182 -10.99 -9.28 -6.31
N ARG A 183 -12.24 -8.97 -5.94
CA ARG A 183 -13.23 -8.40 -6.87
C ARG A 183 -12.93 -6.96 -7.29
N ALA A 184 -12.11 -6.24 -6.54
CA ALA A 184 -11.62 -4.93 -6.94
C ALA A 184 -10.47 -5.06 -7.95
N GLU A 185 -10.43 -4.20 -8.97
CA GLU A 185 -9.46 -4.31 -10.09
C GLU A 185 -7.99 -4.21 -9.66
N GLU A 186 -7.69 -3.63 -8.51
CA GLU A 186 -6.32 -3.38 -8.04
C GLU A 186 -5.90 -4.21 -6.82
N ILE A 187 -6.74 -5.15 -6.39
CA ILE A 187 -6.53 -5.93 -5.16
C ILE A 187 -6.49 -7.41 -5.47
N SER A 188 -5.39 -8.06 -5.09
CA SER A 188 -5.22 -9.51 -5.25
C SER A 188 -5.79 -10.32 -4.09
N GLY A 189 -6.04 -9.69 -2.94
CA GLY A 189 -6.70 -10.26 -1.76
C GLY A 189 -6.07 -11.55 -1.22
N ASP A 190 -6.93 -12.39 -0.62
CA ASP A 190 -6.52 -13.71 -0.09
C ASP A 190 -5.96 -14.61 -1.20
N ARG A 191 -6.50 -14.53 -2.43
CA ARG A 191 -5.97 -15.33 -3.54
C ARG A 191 -4.55 -14.91 -3.92
N GLY A 192 -4.26 -13.60 -3.90
CA GLY A 192 -2.89 -13.10 -4.11
C GLY A 192 -1.91 -13.64 -3.07
N TYR A 193 -2.29 -13.62 -1.79
CA TYR A 193 -1.48 -14.22 -0.73
C TYR A 193 -1.23 -15.73 -0.98
N GLN A 194 -2.27 -16.52 -1.26
CA GLN A 194 -2.16 -17.96 -1.55
C GLN A 194 -1.22 -18.23 -2.73
N LEU A 195 -1.31 -17.45 -3.80
CA LEU A 195 -0.43 -17.58 -4.96
C LEU A 195 1.05 -17.43 -4.59
N THR A 196 1.37 -16.51 -3.65
CA THR A 196 2.76 -16.35 -3.19
C THR A 196 3.26 -17.59 -2.45
N GLU A 197 2.40 -18.24 -1.64
CA GLU A 197 2.73 -19.51 -0.98
C GLU A 197 2.90 -20.64 -1.99
N GLU A 198 1.98 -20.80 -2.94
CA GLU A 198 2.05 -21.80 -4.02
C GLU A 198 3.33 -21.69 -4.84
N CYS A 199 3.77 -20.46 -5.14
CA CYS A 199 4.98 -20.19 -5.91
C CYS A 199 6.27 -20.15 -5.07
N GLY A 200 6.16 -20.19 -3.73
CA GLY A 200 7.28 -20.07 -2.82
C GLY A 200 8.00 -18.71 -2.92
N VAL A 201 7.26 -17.64 -3.27
CA VAL A 201 7.78 -16.28 -3.41
C VAL A 201 7.51 -15.50 -2.13
N PRO A 202 8.55 -15.04 -1.39
CA PRO A 202 8.39 -14.23 -0.18
C PRO A 202 7.59 -12.95 -0.44
N LEU A 203 6.71 -12.60 0.52
CA LEU A 203 5.79 -11.47 0.38
C LEU A 203 6.17 -10.32 1.30
N ILE A 204 6.21 -9.13 0.74
CA ILE A 204 6.27 -7.84 1.45
C ILE A 204 4.90 -7.19 1.35
N ILE A 205 4.41 -6.66 2.47
CA ILE A 205 3.09 -6.05 2.52
C ILE A 205 3.18 -4.52 2.49
N MET A 206 2.44 -3.91 1.57
CA MET A 206 2.08 -2.49 1.59
C MET A 206 0.61 -2.32 2.01
N GLU A 207 0.23 -1.13 2.47
CA GLU A 207 -1.13 -0.79 2.92
C GLU A 207 -1.70 -1.72 4.01
N PRO A 208 -0.91 -2.16 5.02
CA PRO A 208 -1.37 -3.07 6.07
C PRO A 208 -2.50 -2.49 6.91
N ILE A 209 -2.56 -1.15 6.99
CA ILE A 209 -3.60 -0.39 7.72
C ILE A 209 -4.45 0.49 6.80
N LYS A 210 -4.53 0.14 5.51
CA LYS A 210 -5.36 0.83 4.49
C LYS A 210 -5.16 2.35 4.49
N GLY A 211 -3.89 2.79 4.33
CA GLY A 211 -3.54 4.22 4.32
C GLY A 211 -3.76 4.94 5.65
N GLY A 212 -3.92 4.23 6.76
CA GLY A 212 -4.21 4.76 8.08
C GLY A 212 -5.69 4.62 8.49
N THR A 213 -6.57 4.22 7.59
CA THR A 213 -8.02 4.12 7.88
C THR A 213 -8.33 3.07 8.95
N LEU A 214 -7.58 1.95 8.96
CA LEU A 214 -7.73 0.90 9.97
C LEU A 214 -7.04 1.21 11.32
N ALA A 215 -6.41 2.37 11.45
CA ALA A 215 -5.83 2.82 12.72
C ALA A 215 -6.81 3.60 13.59
N SER A 216 -8.03 3.85 13.12
CA SER A 216 -9.08 4.56 13.86
C SER A 216 -10.44 4.05 13.40
N LEU A 217 -10.91 3.01 14.05
CA LEU A 217 -12.18 2.35 13.77
C LEU A 217 -13.33 3.05 14.54
N PRO A 218 -14.58 2.97 14.04
CA PRO A 218 -15.75 3.30 14.86
C PRO A 218 -15.79 2.44 16.14
N ALA A 219 -16.01 3.07 17.29
CA ALA A 219 -15.92 2.42 18.59
C ALA A 219 -16.82 1.17 18.71
N ASP A 220 -18.01 1.23 18.13
CA ASP A 220 -18.95 0.10 18.09
C ASP A 220 -18.47 -1.06 17.20
N ALA A 221 -17.78 -0.75 16.10
CA ALA A 221 -17.16 -1.78 15.27
C ALA A 221 -15.92 -2.39 15.93
N ALA A 222 -15.10 -1.59 16.63
CA ALA A 222 -13.88 -2.03 17.30
C ALA A 222 -14.15 -2.79 18.62
N ALA A 223 -15.36 -2.73 19.16
CA ALA A 223 -15.69 -3.31 20.47
C ALA A 223 -15.24 -4.77 20.66
N PRO A 224 -15.36 -5.69 19.67
CA PRO A 224 -14.86 -7.06 19.82
C PRO A 224 -13.34 -7.16 20.03
N LEU A 225 -12.56 -6.25 19.44
CA LEU A 225 -11.11 -6.20 19.60
C LEU A 225 -10.74 -5.72 21.00
N HIS A 226 -11.33 -4.60 21.42
CA HIS A 226 -11.05 -3.99 22.71
C HIS A 226 -11.56 -4.83 23.89
N ALA A 227 -12.55 -5.70 23.68
CA ALA A 227 -12.97 -6.68 24.68
C ALA A 227 -11.90 -7.74 24.96
N LEU A 228 -11.07 -8.08 23.97
CA LEU A 228 -9.99 -9.06 24.11
C LEU A 228 -8.70 -8.42 24.61
N ARG A 229 -8.35 -7.24 24.10
CA ARG A 229 -7.15 -6.47 24.50
C ARG A 229 -7.50 -4.99 24.62
N PRO A 230 -7.91 -4.52 25.80
CA PRO A 230 -8.38 -3.13 25.99
C PRO A 230 -7.33 -2.06 25.67
N ASP A 231 -6.06 -2.38 25.89
CA ASP A 231 -4.94 -1.44 25.72
C ASP A 231 -4.32 -1.49 24.31
N ALA A 232 -4.77 -2.40 23.42
CA ALA A 232 -4.25 -2.54 22.08
C ALA A 232 -4.88 -1.49 21.15
N THR A 233 -4.04 -0.83 20.32
CA THR A 233 -4.53 0.11 19.32
C THR A 233 -5.16 -0.63 18.13
N ASP A 234 -6.06 0.03 17.40
CA ASP A 234 -6.64 -0.53 16.17
C ASP A 234 -5.55 -0.84 15.14
N ALA A 235 -4.51 0.01 15.06
CA ALA A 235 -3.36 -0.22 14.19
C ALA A 235 -2.62 -1.51 14.54
N SER A 236 -2.39 -1.78 15.83
CA SER A 236 -1.71 -2.99 16.28
C SER A 236 -2.45 -4.28 15.90
N TRP A 237 -3.79 -4.25 15.93
CA TRP A 237 -4.62 -5.37 15.48
C TRP A 237 -4.42 -5.67 13.98
N ALA A 238 -4.46 -4.63 13.14
CA ALA A 238 -4.27 -4.78 11.71
C ALA A 238 -2.84 -5.29 11.37
N LEU A 239 -1.82 -4.74 12.03
CA LEU A 239 -0.42 -5.13 11.85
C LEU A 239 -0.18 -6.58 12.32
N ARG A 240 -0.74 -6.98 13.46
CA ARG A 240 -0.66 -8.36 13.96
C ARG A 240 -1.38 -9.34 13.04
N TRP A 241 -2.53 -8.95 12.49
CA TRP A 241 -3.25 -9.79 11.54
C TRP A 241 -2.39 -10.10 10.31
N VAL A 242 -1.82 -9.09 9.68
CA VAL A 242 -0.89 -9.26 8.54
C VAL A 242 0.31 -10.10 8.95
N GLY A 243 0.93 -9.80 10.09
CA GLY A 243 2.12 -10.50 10.59
C GLY A 243 1.87 -11.96 10.98
N SER A 244 0.60 -12.36 11.20
CA SER A 244 0.24 -13.75 11.48
C SER A 244 0.37 -14.66 10.25
N HIS A 245 0.49 -14.11 9.06
CA HIS A 245 0.64 -14.85 7.81
C HIS A 245 2.12 -15.26 7.60
N LYS A 246 2.37 -16.56 7.47
CA LYS A 246 3.74 -17.13 7.50
C LYS A 246 4.62 -16.66 6.35
N ASN A 247 4.05 -16.46 5.15
CA ASN A 247 4.79 -16.01 3.97
C ASN A 247 4.99 -14.49 3.92
N VAL A 248 4.55 -13.76 4.95
CA VAL A 248 4.82 -12.32 5.10
C VAL A 248 6.17 -12.14 5.78
N HIS A 249 7.13 -11.54 5.07
CA HIS A 249 8.49 -11.32 5.53
C HIS A 249 8.76 -9.88 5.98
N VAL A 250 8.05 -8.90 5.42
CA VAL A 250 8.13 -7.49 5.80
C VAL A 250 6.75 -6.86 5.70
N ILE A 251 6.42 -6.03 6.68
CA ILE A 251 5.20 -5.21 6.71
C ILE A 251 5.64 -3.76 6.69
N LEU A 252 5.35 -3.05 5.60
CA LEU A 252 5.73 -1.65 5.45
C LEU A 252 4.76 -0.74 6.20
N SER A 253 5.27 0.04 7.12
CA SER A 253 4.52 1.11 7.78
C SER A 253 5.17 2.46 7.53
N GLY A 254 4.37 3.42 7.05
CA GLY A 254 4.76 4.82 6.87
C GLY A 254 4.48 5.60 8.15
N MET A 255 5.41 5.57 9.08
CA MET A 255 5.29 6.23 10.39
C MET A 255 5.73 7.69 10.25
N SER A 256 4.77 8.61 10.29
CA SER A 256 4.98 10.05 10.14
C SER A 256 4.99 10.83 11.46
N ALA A 257 4.77 10.12 12.58
CA ALA A 257 4.73 10.69 13.92
C ALA A 257 5.33 9.73 14.96
N GLU A 258 5.84 10.28 16.03
CA GLU A 258 6.56 9.58 17.09
C GLU A 258 5.69 8.54 17.80
N ASN A 259 4.40 8.85 18.03
CA ASN A 259 3.45 7.92 18.63
C ASN A 259 3.16 6.71 17.75
N GLN A 260 3.08 6.89 16.42
CA GLN A 260 2.90 5.79 15.46
C GLN A 260 4.12 4.84 15.48
N LEU A 261 5.33 5.43 15.51
CA LEU A 261 6.56 4.65 15.61
C LEU A 261 6.61 3.88 16.93
N THR A 262 6.31 4.52 18.06
CA THR A 262 6.33 3.90 19.38
C THR A 262 5.34 2.72 19.45
N ASP A 263 4.12 2.89 18.96
CA ASP A 263 3.09 1.85 18.94
C ASP A 263 3.51 0.64 18.09
N ASN A 264 4.02 0.91 16.88
CA ASN A 264 4.49 -0.14 15.98
C ASN A 264 5.72 -0.86 16.56
N LEU A 265 6.66 -0.14 17.16
CA LEU A 265 7.81 -0.75 17.83
C LEU A 265 7.40 -1.62 19.02
N ALA A 266 6.40 -1.22 19.80
CA ALA A 266 5.84 -2.04 20.87
C ALA A 266 5.20 -3.31 20.31
N THR A 267 4.38 -3.20 19.24
CA THR A 267 3.72 -4.33 18.57
C THR A 267 4.73 -5.37 18.07
N PHE A 268 5.77 -4.94 17.35
CA PHE A 268 6.75 -5.85 16.75
C PHE A 268 7.93 -6.18 17.67
N GLY A 269 8.11 -5.43 18.77
CA GLY A 269 9.08 -5.74 19.83
C GLY A 269 8.72 -7.00 20.60
N HIS A 270 7.42 -7.24 20.79
CA HIS A 270 6.83 -8.40 21.45
C HIS A 270 5.73 -9.02 20.59
N PHE A 271 6.10 -9.34 19.34
CA PHE A 271 5.13 -9.83 18.36
C PHE A 271 4.53 -11.17 18.77
N GLU A 272 3.20 -11.22 18.80
CA GLU A 272 2.41 -12.43 18.97
C GLU A 272 1.45 -12.57 17.80
N PRO A 273 1.49 -13.69 17.05
CA PRO A 273 0.47 -13.99 16.05
C PRO A 273 -0.93 -13.99 16.69
N LEU A 274 -1.94 -13.65 15.89
CA LEU A 274 -3.32 -13.70 16.39
C LEU A 274 -3.73 -15.12 16.75
N SER A 275 -4.31 -15.30 17.94
CA SER A 275 -4.99 -16.52 18.33
C SER A 275 -6.27 -16.73 17.49
N PRO A 276 -6.85 -17.94 17.49
CA PRO A 276 -8.13 -18.20 16.79
C PRO A 276 -9.26 -17.25 17.23
N ALA A 277 -9.34 -16.92 18.53
CA ALA A 277 -10.35 -16.00 19.07
C ALA A 277 -10.11 -14.56 18.57
N GLU A 278 -8.85 -14.13 18.54
CA GLU A 278 -8.47 -12.80 18.03
C GLU A 278 -8.73 -12.69 16.50
N ASN A 279 -8.44 -13.75 15.73
CA ASN A 279 -8.79 -13.78 14.30
C ASN A 279 -10.30 -13.68 14.08
N ALA A 280 -11.11 -14.40 14.86
CA ALA A 280 -12.58 -14.31 14.79
C ALA A 280 -13.09 -12.91 15.12
N ALA A 281 -12.47 -12.21 16.08
CA ALA A 281 -12.80 -10.82 16.40
C ALA A 281 -12.47 -9.87 15.26
N VAL A 282 -11.28 -10.00 14.64
CA VAL A 282 -10.90 -9.20 13.46
C VAL A 282 -11.86 -9.46 12.29
N GLU A 283 -12.25 -10.71 12.06
CA GLU A 283 -13.21 -11.06 11.02
C GLU A 283 -14.61 -10.48 11.28
N SER A 284 -15.04 -10.46 12.56
CA SER A 284 -16.28 -9.80 12.96
C SER A 284 -16.26 -8.30 12.65
N VAL A 285 -15.13 -7.62 12.91
CA VAL A 285 -14.94 -6.20 12.58
C VAL A 285 -14.97 -5.98 11.08
N ALA A 286 -14.26 -6.79 10.29
CA ALA A 286 -14.27 -6.68 8.83
C ALA A 286 -15.68 -6.83 8.27
N ASN A 287 -16.43 -7.84 8.75
CA ASN A 287 -17.81 -8.09 8.35
C ASN A 287 -18.73 -6.93 8.73
N GLU A 288 -18.54 -6.32 9.91
CA GLU A 288 -19.30 -5.15 10.33
C GLU A 288 -19.02 -3.95 9.45
N LEU A 289 -17.75 -3.67 9.15
CA LEU A 289 -17.38 -2.58 8.25
C LEU A 289 -17.97 -2.79 6.84
N HIS A 290 -17.90 -4.01 6.31
CA HIS A 290 -18.50 -4.33 5.01
C HIS A 290 -20.02 -4.14 5.00
N ARG A 291 -20.73 -4.45 6.09
CA ARG A 291 -22.19 -4.19 6.21
C ARG A 291 -22.55 -2.70 6.17
N ARG A 292 -21.61 -1.80 6.50
CA ARG A 292 -21.79 -0.35 6.45
C ARG A 292 -21.55 0.26 5.07
N ILE A 293 -21.16 -0.53 4.09
CA ILE A 293 -21.01 -0.09 2.70
C ILE A 293 -22.36 0.42 2.20
N LYS A 294 -22.41 1.67 1.76
CA LYS A 294 -23.63 2.35 1.29
C LYS A 294 -24.09 1.83 -0.07
N ILE A 295 -23.14 1.48 -0.94
CA ILE A 295 -23.41 1.00 -2.29
C ILE A 295 -22.31 0.02 -2.76
N GLY A 296 -22.70 -1.12 -3.31
CA GLY A 296 -21.81 -2.19 -3.78
C GLY A 296 -21.11 -1.88 -5.11
N CYS A 297 -20.54 -0.69 -5.24
CA CYS A 297 -19.73 -0.33 -6.40
C CYS A 297 -18.35 -1.01 -6.32
N THR A 298 -17.98 -1.75 -7.39
CA THR A 298 -16.68 -2.45 -7.47
C THR A 298 -15.57 -1.62 -8.12
N GLY A 299 -15.85 -0.38 -8.55
CA GLY A 299 -14.85 0.48 -9.19
C GLY A 299 -14.52 0.11 -10.65
N CYS A 300 -15.25 -0.81 -11.27
CA CYS A 300 -14.96 -1.34 -12.62
C CYS A 300 -15.01 -0.32 -13.77
N ARG A 301 -15.46 0.90 -13.52
CA ARG A 301 -15.48 2.07 -14.43
C ARG A 301 -16.22 1.89 -15.77
N TYR A 302 -17.03 0.82 -15.95
CA TYR A 302 -17.87 0.66 -17.15
C TYR A 302 -18.82 1.83 -17.36
N CYS A 303 -19.23 2.53 -16.30
CA CYS A 303 -20.06 3.74 -16.36
C CYS A 303 -19.29 5.00 -16.79
N MET A 304 -17.98 4.90 -17.01
CA MET A 304 -17.13 6.01 -17.42
C MET A 304 -16.77 5.95 -18.92
N PRO A 305 -16.56 7.10 -19.57
CA PRO A 305 -16.74 8.45 -19.02
C PRO A 305 -18.21 8.85 -18.89
N CYS A 306 -18.55 9.54 -17.81
CA CYS A 306 -19.85 10.18 -17.68
C CYS A 306 -19.94 11.38 -18.64
N PRO A 307 -21.02 11.57 -19.42
CA PRO A 307 -21.13 12.70 -20.34
C PRO A 307 -21.14 14.07 -19.64
N MET A 308 -21.42 14.10 -18.34
CA MET A 308 -21.39 15.32 -17.52
C MET A 308 -20.12 15.44 -16.66
N GLY A 309 -19.13 14.60 -16.86
CA GLY A 309 -17.86 14.65 -16.14
C GLY A 309 -17.86 14.04 -14.74
N VAL A 310 -19.01 13.55 -14.23
CA VAL A 310 -19.07 12.97 -12.87
C VAL A 310 -18.19 11.73 -12.77
N ASP A 311 -17.25 11.68 -11.84
CA ASP A 311 -16.52 10.46 -11.52
C ASP A 311 -17.36 9.59 -10.57
N ILE A 312 -18.21 8.73 -11.17
CA ILE A 312 -19.20 7.93 -10.44
C ILE A 312 -18.53 6.98 -9.43
N PRO A 313 -17.48 6.20 -9.80
CA PRO A 313 -16.81 5.31 -8.86
C PRO A 313 -16.18 6.03 -7.67
N ASP A 314 -15.52 7.16 -7.91
CA ASP A 314 -14.83 7.89 -6.84
C ASP A 314 -15.80 8.59 -5.89
N ASN A 315 -16.94 9.11 -6.41
CA ASN A 315 -18.04 9.57 -5.55
C ASN A 315 -18.52 8.45 -4.61
N PHE A 316 -18.77 7.26 -5.14
CA PHE A 316 -19.21 6.11 -4.34
C PHE A 316 -18.15 5.63 -3.36
N SER A 317 -16.87 5.70 -3.72
CA SER A 317 -15.76 5.37 -2.83
C SER A 317 -15.75 6.25 -1.58
N ILE A 318 -15.90 7.58 -1.73
CA ILE A 318 -15.98 8.51 -0.61
C ILE A 318 -17.20 8.23 0.27
N TRP A 319 -18.36 7.98 -0.35
CA TRP A 319 -19.59 7.70 0.38
C TRP A 319 -19.51 6.37 1.16
N ASN A 320 -18.90 5.35 0.58
CA ASN A 320 -18.64 4.09 1.27
C ASN A 320 -17.68 4.27 2.44
N LYS A 321 -16.63 5.08 2.29
CA LYS A 321 -15.72 5.42 3.41
C LYS A 321 -16.48 6.10 4.56
N LEU A 322 -17.38 7.03 4.26
CA LEU A 322 -18.23 7.66 5.27
C LEU A 322 -19.09 6.62 6.00
N GLY A 323 -19.73 5.71 5.28
CA GLY A 323 -20.53 4.64 5.86
C GLY A 323 -19.73 3.70 6.76
N MET A 324 -18.59 3.22 6.26
CA MET A 324 -17.74 2.24 6.92
C MET A 324 -17.06 2.80 8.18
N PHE A 325 -16.50 4.00 8.10
CA PHE A 325 -15.58 4.53 9.12
C PHE A 325 -16.12 5.74 9.88
N GLY A 326 -17.15 6.41 9.37
CA GLY A 326 -17.78 7.55 10.03
C GLY A 326 -16.88 8.76 10.28
N GLN A 327 -15.66 8.79 9.73
CA GLN A 327 -14.63 9.83 9.93
C GLN A 327 -15.04 11.16 9.27
N LYS A 328 -16.09 11.80 9.78
CA LYS A 328 -16.79 12.93 9.15
C LYS A 328 -15.86 14.07 8.77
N ASP A 329 -14.97 14.51 9.67
CA ASP A 329 -14.09 15.66 9.40
C ASP A 329 -13.07 15.35 8.27
N ALA A 330 -12.50 14.16 8.26
CA ALA A 330 -11.58 13.72 7.21
C ALA A 330 -12.30 13.57 5.86
N ILE A 331 -13.51 13.02 5.85
CA ILE A 331 -14.35 12.90 4.65
C ILE A 331 -14.78 14.27 4.15
N LYS A 332 -15.21 15.17 5.06
CA LYS A 332 -15.53 16.55 4.70
C LYS A 332 -14.35 17.26 4.05
N ALA A 333 -13.17 17.18 4.66
CA ALA A 333 -11.96 17.78 4.09
C ALA A 333 -11.64 17.18 2.71
N GLN A 334 -11.75 15.86 2.54
CA GLN A 334 -11.56 15.21 1.23
C GLN A 334 -12.57 15.72 0.19
N TRP A 335 -13.85 15.78 0.55
CA TRP A 335 -14.95 16.20 -0.33
C TRP A 335 -14.86 17.67 -0.75
N THR A 336 -14.50 18.56 0.17
CA THR A 336 -14.51 20.01 -0.08
C THR A 336 -13.21 20.53 -0.69
N THR A 337 -12.04 19.92 -0.40
CA THR A 337 -10.75 20.48 -0.78
C THR A 337 -9.95 19.66 -1.78
N ARG A 338 -10.20 18.35 -1.85
CA ARG A 338 -9.40 17.43 -2.70
C ARG A 338 -10.18 16.84 -3.87
N PHE A 339 -11.49 16.67 -3.71
CA PHE A 339 -12.33 16.12 -4.77
C PHE A 339 -12.71 17.23 -5.75
N PRO A 340 -12.41 17.09 -7.07
CA PRO A 340 -12.70 18.13 -8.04
C PRO A 340 -14.19 18.44 -8.12
N ASP A 341 -14.56 19.72 -8.07
CA ASP A 341 -15.96 20.12 -8.14
C ASP A 341 -16.65 19.63 -9.40
N SER A 342 -15.94 19.66 -10.55
CA SER A 342 -16.45 19.19 -11.85
C SER A 342 -16.78 17.70 -11.90
N GLU A 343 -16.27 16.91 -10.95
CA GLU A 343 -16.45 15.45 -10.89
C GLU A 343 -17.50 15.02 -9.87
N LYS A 344 -18.05 15.97 -9.10
CA LYS A 344 -19.05 15.69 -8.05
C LYS A 344 -20.40 15.25 -8.61
N ALA A 345 -21.14 14.51 -7.80
CA ALA A 345 -22.46 13.98 -8.09
C ALA A 345 -23.51 15.07 -8.41
N LEU A 346 -23.30 16.31 -7.93
CA LEU A 346 -24.19 17.46 -8.19
C LEU A 346 -24.38 17.73 -9.69
N HIS A 347 -23.42 17.34 -10.55
CA HIS A 347 -23.49 17.52 -12.00
C HIS A 347 -24.32 16.42 -12.71
N CYS A 348 -24.85 15.44 -11.97
CA CYS A 348 -25.62 14.35 -12.55
C CYS A 348 -26.96 14.84 -13.09
N VAL A 349 -27.14 14.79 -14.41
CA VAL A 349 -28.41 15.12 -15.10
C VAL A 349 -29.38 13.95 -15.22
N ARG A 350 -29.13 12.84 -14.49
CA ARG A 350 -30.00 11.65 -14.41
C ARG A 350 -30.32 11.00 -15.78
N CYS A 351 -29.40 11.05 -16.74
CA CYS A 351 -29.61 10.51 -18.10
C CYS A 351 -29.69 8.97 -18.18
N GLY A 352 -29.28 8.23 -17.13
CA GLY A 352 -29.41 6.77 -17.03
C GLY A 352 -28.39 5.95 -17.81
N LYS A 353 -27.47 6.55 -18.57
CA LYS A 353 -26.45 5.81 -19.36
C LYS A 353 -25.58 4.90 -18.49
N CYS A 354 -25.20 5.36 -17.29
CA CYS A 354 -24.37 4.62 -16.34
C CYS A 354 -25.06 3.35 -15.81
N GLU A 355 -26.35 3.40 -15.54
CA GLU A 355 -27.13 2.25 -15.05
C GLU A 355 -27.31 1.19 -16.14
N ALA A 356 -27.46 1.60 -17.40
CA ALA A 356 -27.61 0.69 -18.53
C ALA A 356 -26.39 -0.23 -18.72
N VAL A 357 -25.19 0.25 -18.39
CA VAL A 357 -23.92 -0.48 -18.56
C VAL A 357 -23.36 -1.03 -17.26
N CYS A 358 -23.97 -0.78 -16.10
CA CYS A 358 -23.48 -1.21 -14.82
C CYS A 358 -23.63 -2.75 -14.67
N PRO A 359 -22.54 -3.52 -14.53
CA PRO A 359 -22.61 -4.96 -14.33
C PRO A 359 -23.32 -5.35 -13.03
N GLN A 360 -23.19 -4.47 -11.98
CA GLN A 360 -23.80 -4.67 -10.66
C GLN A 360 -25.26 -4.25 -10.58
N LYS A 361 -25.83 -3.67 -11.66
CA LYS A 361 -27.23 -3.17 -11.71
C LYS A 361 -27.57 -2.18 -10.59
N LEU A 362 -26.61 -1.34 -10.21
CA LEU A 362 -26.77 -0.37 -9.11
C LEU A 362 -27.74 0.75 -9.51
N PRO A 363 -28.54 1.29 -8.55
CA PRO A 363 -29.40 2.45 -8.76
C PRO A 363 -28.56 3.74 -8.70
N ILE A 364 -27.68 3.93 -9.69
CA ILE A 364 -26.62 4.96 -9.68
C ILE A 364 -27.19 6.37 -9.52
N ARG A 365 -28.24 6.72 -10.25
CA ARG A 365 -28.82 8.08 -10.25
C ARG A 365 -29.37 8.47 -8.88
N ASP A 366 -30.06 7.56 -8.22
CA ASP A 366 -30.65 7.81 -6.90
C ASP A 366 -29.57 7.82 -5.83
N SER A 367 -28.61 6.91 -5.93
CA SER A 367 -27.46 6.85 -5.03
C SER A 367 -26.57 8.10 -5.14
N LEU A 368 -26.34 8.65 -6.35
CA LEU A 368 -25.61 9.91 -6.52
C LEU A 368 -26.34 11.09 -5.88
N ALA A 369 -27.66 11.15 -6.01
CA ALA A 369 -28.46 12.22 -5.38
C ALA A 369 -28.42 12.12 -3.84
N GLN A 370 -28.49 10.89 -3.29
CA GLN A 370 -28.42 10.68 -1.86
C GLN A 370 -27.03 11.00 -1.30
N LEU A 371 -25.94 10.51 -1.94
CA LEU A 371 -24.59 10.78 -1.49
C LEU A 371 -24.25 12.28 -1.49
N GLN A 372 -24.68 13.02 -2.53
CA GLN A 372 -24.47 14.46 -2.60
C GLN A 372 -25.09 15.14 -1.38
N LYS A 373 -26.36 14.82 -1.08
CA LYS A 373 -27.05 15.35 0.10
C LYS A 373 -26.35 15.02 1.41
N GLU A 374 -25.87 13.78 1.59
CA GLU A 374 -25.20 13.34 2.81
C GLU A 374 -23.83 14.00 2.98
N LEU A 375 -23.04 14.12 1.88
CA LEU A 375 -21.70 14.71 1.93
C LEU A 375 -21.73 16.24 2.10
N ASP A 376 -22.72 16.91 1.51
CA ASP A 376 -22.91 18.36 1.69
C ASP A 376 -23.42 18.72 3.10
N ALA A 377 -24.01 17.76 3.82
CA ALA A 377 -24.49 17.94 5.20
C ALA A 377 -23.39 17.74 6.25
N LEU A 378 -22.16 17.34 5.87
CA LEU A 378 -21.03 17.21 6.79
C LEU A 378 -20.46 18.58 7.14
#